data_03441c5aa60af76b890e9a3636568f30
#
_entry.id   03441c5aa60af76b890e9a3636568f30
#
_cell.length_a   1.000
_cell.length_b   1.000
_cell.length_c   1.000
_cell.angle_alpha   90.00
_cell.angle_beta   90.00
_cell.angle_gamma   90.00
#
_symmetry.space_group_name_H-M   'P 1'
#
loop_
_entity.id
_entity.type
_entity.pdbx_description
1 polymer ?
#
loop_
_entity_poly.entity_id
_entity_poly.type
_entity_poly.pdbx_seq_one_letter_code
_entity_poly.pdbx_strand_id
1 'polypeptide(L)'
;MAFERTTESPSLYRHLEKMSVAEILGHINNEDKKVPQAIEKVLPSIEELIQVIVDRMLMGGRLFYIGAGTSGRLGIVDASECPPSFGVPHELVIGIIAGGHKAIIEAVEFAEDDTEQGWKDLSAHNVNSKDVVIGIAASGTTPYVIGALEKCRAAGITTGSISCNANAPVSTAADFPVEVVVGPEFVTGSTRMKSGTAQKLVLNMISTTVMIQLGRIEDNSMVNMQLTNDKLIDRGVKMLMEKMGSDDYEAVKSLLLETGSVKKALAAKKM
;
A
#
# COMPACT_ATOMS: atom_id res chain seq x y z
N MET A 1 2.49 -3.42 -27.81
CA MET A 1 1.73 -4.70 -27.86
C MET A 1 0.29 -4.39 -27.47
N ALA A 2 -0.70 -5.16 -27.96
CA ALA A 2 -2.10 -4.96 -27.57
C ALA A 2 -2.27 -5.35 -26.08
N PHE A 3 -3.21 -4.69 -25.40
CA PHE A 3 -3.58 -5.02 -24.02
C PHE A 3 -4.27 -6.40 -23.97
N GLU A 4 -3.78 -7.27 -23.09
CA GLU A 4 -4.34 -8.59 -22.84
C GLU A 4 -4.60 -8.75 -21.33
N ARG A 5 -5.84 -9.16 -20.97
CA ARG A 5 -6.22 -9.40 -19.58
C ARG A 5 -5.76 -10.79 -19.12
N THR A 6 -4.50 -10.95 -18.78
CA THR A 6 -3.97 -12.24 -18.28
C THR A 6 -4.62 -12.65 -16.96
N THR A 7 -5.08 -11.69 -16.13
CA THR A 7 -5.82 -11.96 -14.89
C THR A 7 -7.20 -12.61 -15.13
N GLU A 8 -7.80 -12.43 -16.32
CA GLU A 8 -9.07 -13.04 -16.72
C GLU A 8 -8.86 -14.32 -17.54
N SER A 9 -7.62 -14.66 -17.87
CA SER A 9 -7.31 -15.88 -18.60
C SER A 9 -7.74 -17.11 -17.81
N PRO A 10 -8.15 -18.20 -18.50
CA PRO A 10 -8.52 -19.45 -17.83
C PRO A 10 -7.41 -19.96 -16.92
N SER A 11 -7.80 -20.46 -15.75
CA SER A 11 -6.88 -21.11 -14.82
C SER A 11 -6.09 -22.25 -15.50
N LEU A 12 -4.85 -22.43 -15.09
CA LEU A 12 -4.01 -23.55 -15.49
C LEU A 12 -4.46 -24.88 -14.85
N TYR A 13 -5.35 -24.84 -13.89
CA TYR A 13 -5.88 -25.97 -13.15
C TYR A 13 -7.31 -26.29 -13.59
N ARG A 14 -7.68 -27.57 -13.59
CA ARG A 14 -8.99 -28.05 -13.99
C ARG A 14 -9.58 -28.96 -12.92
N HIS A 15 -10.89 -29.04 -12.88
CA HIS A 15 -11.60 -29.94 -11.95
C HIS A 15 -11.25 -29.68 -10.48
N LEU A 16 -11.18 -28.40 -10.09
CA LEU A 16 -10.83 -27.99 -8.73
C LEU A 16 -11.74 -28.63 -7.67
N GLU A 17 -13.00 -28.84 -8.00
CA GLU A 17 -14.03 -29.48 -7.16
C GLU A 17 -13.74 -30.96 -6.88
N LYS A 18 -12.81 -31.58 -7.61
CA LYS A 18 -12.41 -33.00 -7.45
C LYS A 18 -11.07 -33.15 -6.71
N MET A 19 -10.38 -32.04 -6.50
CA MET A 19 -9.08 -32.06 -5.83
C MET A 19 -9.23 -32.26 -4.33
N SER A 20 -8.33 -32.99 -3.74
CA SER A 20 -8.18 -33.04 -2.29
C SER A 20 -7.73 -31.68 -1.75
N VAL A 21 -7.98 -31.43 -0.44
CA VAL A 21 -7.50 -30.22 0.24
C VAL A 21 -5.99 -30.04 0.10
N ALA A 22 -5.22 -31.11 0.21
CA ALA A 22 -3.75 -31.09 0.07
C ALA A 22 -3.30 -30.63 -1.33
N GLU A 23 -3.95 -31.13 -2.38
CA GLU A 23 -3.67 -30.71 -3.77
C GLU A 23 -4.00 -29.23 -3.97
N ILE A 24 -5.18 -28.79 -3.51
CA ILE A 24 -5.60 -27.38 -3.61
C ILE A 24 -4.59 -26.46 -2.93
N LEU A 25 -4.22 -26.74 -1.67
CA LEU A 25 -3.24 -25.94 -0.93
C LEU A 25 -1.88 -25.94 -1.61
N GLY A 26 -1.42 -27.08 -2.10
CA GLY A 26 -0.15 -27.20 -2.82
C GLY A 26 -0.14 -26.37 -4.11
N HIS A 27 -1.22 -26.38 -4.88
CA HIS A 27 -1.36 -25.61 -6.11
C HIS A 27 -1.46 -24.11 -5.85
N ILE A 28 -2.26 -23.66 -4.89
CA ILE A 28 -2.35 -22.25 -4.50
C ILE A 28 -0.96 -21.74 -4.08
N ASN A 29 -0.28 -22.45 -3.18
CA ASN A 29 1.06 -22.08 -2.73
C ASN A 29 2.08 -22.02 -3.88
N ASN A 30 1.97 -22.91 -4.88
CA ASN A 30 2.85 -22.87 -6.05
C ASN A 30 2.56 -21.66 -6.97
N GLU A 31 1.31 -21.24 -7.09
CA GLU A 31 0.96 -19.99 -7.77
C GLU A 31 1.50 -18.77 -7.01
N ASP A 32 1.34 -18.73 -5.69
CA ASP A 32 1.78 -17.60 -4.86
C ASP A 32 3.30 -17.42 -4.87
N LYS A 33 4.09 -18.48 -4.98
CA LYS A 33 5.55 -18.41 -5.13
C LYS A 33 6.01 -17.62 -6.36
N LYS A 34 5.17 -17.47 -7.37
CA LYS A 34 5.49 -16.70 -8.59
C LYS A 34 5.44 -15.19 -8.36
N VAL A 35 4.74 -14.74 -7.32
CA VAL A 35 4.50 -13.31 -7.07
C VAL A 35 5.79 -12.55 -6.79
N PRO A 36 6.67 -12.95 -5.85
CA PRO A 36 7.93 -12.26 -5.62
C PRO A 36 8.82 -12.18 -6.87
N GLN A 37 8.82 -13.23 -7.69
CA GLN A 37 9.59 -13.28 -8.94
C GLN A 37 9.02 -12.31 -10.00
N ALA A 38 7.70 -12.09 -10.03
CA ALA A 38 7.08 -11.11 -10.90
C ALA A 38 7.41 -9.69 -10.45
N ILE A 39 7.43 -9.43 -9.13
CA ILE A 39 7.79 -8.13 -8.55
C ILE A 39 9.25 -7.79 -8.82
N GLU A 40 10.17 -8.75 -8.69
CA GLU A 40 11.60 -8.55 -8.96
C GLU A 40 11.86 -7.92 -10.34
N LYS A 41 11.06 -8.28 -11.34
CA LYS A 41 11.19 -7.76 -12.72
C LYS A 41 10.78 -6.29 -12.85
N VAL A 42 10.00 -5.77 -11.92
CA VAL A 42 9.45 -4.40 -11.96
C VAL A 42 9.99 -3.52 -10.84
N LEU A 43 11.02 -3.97 -10.11
CA LEU A 43 11.69 -3.16 -9.09
C LEU A 43 12.14 -1.79 -9.61
N PRO A 44 12.69 -1.63 -10.84
CA PRO A 44 13.04 -0.31 -11.35
C PRO A 44 11.84 0.64 -11.45
N SER A 45 10.67 0.17 -11.91
CA SER A 45 9.46 1.00 -11.98
C SER A 45 8.93 1.36 -10.59
N ILE A 46 9.06 0.45 -9.62
CA ILE A 46 8.71 0.74 -8.21
C ILE A 46 9.67 1.78 -7.64
N GLU A 47 10.96 1.70 -7.93
CA GLU A 47 11.97 2.67 -7.50
C GLU A 47 11.66 4.08 -8.03
N GLU A 48 11.38 4.23 -9.34
CA GLU A 48 11.01 5.51 -9.95
C GLU A 48 9.77 6.12 -9.28
N LEU A 49 8.73 5.30 -9.05
CA LEU A 49 7.52 5.75 -8.36
C LEU A 49 7.83 6.18 -6.92
N ILE A 50 8.60 5.41 -6.17
CA ILE A 50 8.97 5.75 -4.78
C ILE A 50 9.75 7.05 -4.72
N GLN A 51 10.71 7.26 -5.63
CA GLN A 51 11.53 8.47 -5.65
C GLN A 51 10.66 9.72 -5.78
N VAL A 52 9.71 9.73 -6.71
CA VAL A 52 8.83 10.89 -6.89
C VAL A 52 7.89 11.09 -5.70
N ILE A 53 7.42 10.01 -5.06
CA ILE A 53 6.61 10.10 -3.84
C ILE A 53 7.43 10.78 -2.72
N VAL A 54 8.66 10.33 -2.49
CA VAL A 54 9.56 10.91 -1.47
C VAL A 54 9.76 12.39 -1.73
N ASP A 55 10.09 12.78 -2.97
CA ASP A 55 10.33 14.18 -3.32
C ASP A 55 9.09 15.05 -3.05
N ARG A 56 7.90 14.59 -3.43
CA ARG A 56 6.64 15.29 -3.19
C ARG A 56 6.32 15.41 -1.70
N MET A 57 6.48 14.33 -0.94
CA MET A 57 6.20 14.33 0.50
C MET A 57 7.20 15.19 1.29
N LEU A 58 8.47 15.26 0.89
CA LEU A 58 9.45 16.20 1.47
C LEU A 58 9.07 17.66 1.23
N MET A 59 8.37 17.97 0.14
CA MET A 59 7.80 19.30 -0.14
C MET A 59 6.44 19.56 0.55
N GLY A 60 6.01 18.66 1.46
CA GLY A 60 4.76 18.77 2.22
C GLY A 60 3.53 18.23 1.50
N GLY A 61 3.71 17.38 0.48
CA GLY A 61 2.64 16.61 -0.16
C GLY A 61 2.25 15.38 0.64
N ARG A 62 1.18 14.71 0.21
CA ARG A 62 0.60 13.51 0.80
C ARG A 62 0.54 12.38 -0.24
N LEU A 63 0.41 11.15 0.24
CA LEU A 63 0.20 9.97 -0.59
C LEU A 63 -1.25 9.52 -0.51
N PHE A 64 -1.88 9.32 -1.67
CA PHE A 64 -3.22 8.76 -1.80
C PHE A 64 -3.18 7.43 -2.52
N TYR A 65 -3.86 6.43 -1.97
CA TYR A 65 -4.21 5.18 -2.65
C TYR A 65 -5.68 5.23 -3.04
N ILE A 66 -5.99 4.90 -4.29
CA ILE A 66 -7.36 4.83 -4.77
C ILE A 66 -7.60 3.51 -5.51
N GLY A 67 -8.66 2.79 -5.17
CA GLY A 67 -8.97 1.49 -5.76
C GLY A 67 -10.40 1.06 -5.54
N ALA A 68 -10.78 -0.09 -6.10
CA ALA A 68 -12.07 -0.73 -5.89
C ALA A 68 -11.88 -2.15 -5.34
N GLY A 69 -12.89 -2.69 -4.64
CA GLY A 69 -12.88 -4.06 -4.14
C GLY A 69 -11.63 -4.40 -3.32
N THR A 70 -10.95 -5.51 -3.64
CA THR A 70 -9.73 -5.94 -2.97
C THR A 70 -8.62 -4.90 -3.05
N SER A 71 -8.43 -4.27 -4.20
CA SER A 71 -7.39 -3.25 -4.41
C SER A 71 -7.57 -2.03 -3.51
N GLY A 72 -8.81 -1.53 -3.40
CA GLY A 72 -9.14 -0.42 -2.50
C GLY A 72 -8.96 -0.78 -1.03
N ARG A 73 -9.36 -2.00 -0.62
CA ARG A 73 -9.13 -2.50 0.75
C ARG A 73 -7.66 -2.58 1.09
N LEU A 74 -6.82 -3.07 0.19
CA LEU A 74 -5.36 -3.16 0.40
C LEU A 74 -4.73 -1.76 0.55
N GLY A 75 -5.17 -0.78 -0.24
CA GLY A 75 -4.74 0.62 -0.08
C GLY A 75 -5.11 1.19 1.29
N ILE A 76 -6.33 0.90 1.79
CA ILE A 76 -6.76 1.31 3.13
C ILE A 76 -5.95 0.60 4.21
N VAL A 77 -5.71 -0.71 4.08
CA VAL A 77 -4.89 -1.47 5.05
C VAL A 77 -3.50 -0.86 5.16
N ASP A 78 -2.80 -0.65 4.05
CA ASP A 78 -1.44 -0.10 4.06
C ASP A 78 -1.41 1.33 4.63
N ALA A 79 -2.34 2.19 4.23
CA ALA A 79 -2.46 3.55 4.75
C ALA A 79 -2.73 3.59 6.26
N SER A 80 -3.61 2.71 6.77
CA SER A 80 -4.00 2.67 8.18
C SER A 80 -2.88 2.21 9.12
N GLU A 81 -1.90 1.47 8.61
CA GLU A 81 -0.75 0.98 9.38
C GLU A 81 0.40 2.02 9.48
N CYS A 82 0.40 3.07 8.65
CA CYS A 82 1.44 4.09 8.68
C CYS A 82 1.47 4.91 10.00
N PRO A 83 0.35 5.40 10.54
CA PRO A 83 0.35 6.16 11.80
C PRO A 83 0.90 5.37 12.99
N PRO A 84 0.44 4.16 13.33
CA PRO A 84 0.93 3.42 14.48
C PRO A 84 2.39 2.98 14.31
N SER A 85 2.83 2.66 13.08
CA SER A 85 4.18 2.17 12.83
C SER A 85 5.22 3.28 12.79
N PHE A 86 4.90 4.41 12.15
CA PHE A 86 5.87 5.46 11.82
C PHE A 86 5.62 6.80 12.55
N GLY A 87 4.56 6.90 13.35
CA GLY A 87 4.21 8.11 14.10
C GLY A 87 3.86 9.30 13.20
N VAL A 88 3.26 9.02 12.06
CA VAL A 88 2.80 10.05 11.11
C VAL A 88 1.32 10.37 11.33
N PRO A 89 0.83 11.56 10.92
CA PRO A 89 -0.59 11.87 10.92
C PRO A 89 -1.39 10.93 10.00
N HIS A 90 -2.66 10.69 10.34
CA HIS A 90 -3.56 9.85 9.52
C HIS A 90 -3.78 10.43 8.11
N GLU A 91 -3.64 11.74 7.97
CA GLU A 91 -3.83 12.46 6.71
C GLU A 91 -2.60 12.40 5.78
N LEU A 92 -1.47 11.81 6.22
CA LEU A 92 -0.25 11.77 5.42
C LEU A 92 -0.30 10.69 4.33
N VAL A 93 -0.88 9.53 4.64
CA VAL A 93 -1.16 8.45 3.68
C VAL A 93 -2.64 8.10 3.80
N ILE A 94 -3.38 8.20 2.70
CA ILE A 94 -4.84 8.10 2.69
C ILE A 94 -5.26 7.02 1.70
N GLY A 95 -6.06 6.05 2.16
CA GLY A 95 -6.69 5.04 1.32
C GLY A 95 -8.14 5.41 0.98
N ILE A 96 -8.49 5.36 -0.30
CA ILE A 96 -9.82 5.65 -0.82
C ILE A 96 -10.33 4.43 -1.60
N ILE A 97 -11.60 4.07 -1.39
CA ILE A 97 -12.23 2.91 -2.03
C ILE A 97 -13.56 3.29 -2.68
N ALA A 98 -13.79 2.79 -3.89
CA ALA A 98 -15.08 2.90 -4.56
C ALA A 98 -16.21 2.36 -3.68
N GLY A 99 -17.29 3.14 -3.51
CA GLY A 99 -18.39 2.82 -2.61
C GLY A 99 -18.17 3.26 -1.15
N GLY A 100 -17.05 3.94 -0.85
CA GLY A 100 -16.78 4.58 0.43
C GLY A 100 -16.61 3.60 1.59
N HIS A 101 -16.83 4.06 2.82
CA HIS A 101 -16.59 3.29 4.05
C HIS A 101 -17.31 1.93 4.09
N LYS A 102 -18.52 1.84 3.52
CA LYS A 102 -19.27 0.58 3.45
C LYS A 102 -18.51 -0.48 2.67
N ALA A 103 -17.83 -0.08 1.58
CA ALA A 103 -17.10 -0.99 0.70
C ALA A 103 -15.87 -1.64 1.36
N ILE A 104 -15.44 -1.18 2.53
CA ILE A 104 -14.36 -1.80 3.30
C ILE A 104 -14.77 -3.22 3.75
N ILE A 105 -16.02 -3.38 4.22
CA ILE A 105 -16.53 -4.61 4.83
C ILE A 105 -17.54 -5.36 3.96
N GLU A 106 -18.24 -4.65 3.05
CA GLU A 106 -19.27 -5.23 2.17
C GLU A 106 -18.96 -4.92 0.71
N ALA A 107 -19.41 -5.76 -0.22
CA ALA A 107 -19.37 -5.43 -1.64
C ALA A 107 -20.41 -4.32 -1.93
N VAL A 108 -19.99 -3.26 -2.63
CA VAL A 108 -20.89 -2.22 -3.14
C VAL A 108 -20.90 -2.36 -4.66
N GLU A 109 -21.96 -2.94 -5.17
CA GLU A 109 -22.12 -3.21 -6.60
C GLU A 109 -22.09 -1.91 -7.42
N PHE A 110 -21.52 -1.99 -8.63
CA PHE A 110 -21.43 -0.88 -9.61
C PHE A 110 -20.62 0.35 -9.17
N ALA A 111 -20.11 0.40 -7.93
CA ALA A 111 -19.33 1.55 -7.47
C ALA A 111 -18.00 1.73 -8.24
N GLU A 112 -17.46 0.66 -8.81
CA GLU A 112 -16.22 0.68 -9.59
C GLU A 112 -16.41 1.15 -11.03
N ASP A 113 -17.68 1.25 -11.51
CA ASP A 113 -18.02 1.63 -12.89
C ASP A 113 -18.14 3.15 -13.07
N ASP A 114 -18.25 3.93 -11.99
CA ASP A 114 -18.42 5.39 -12.04
C ASP A 114 -17.07 6.10 -12.27
N THR A 115 -16.85 6.61 -13.47
CA THR A 115 -15.61 7.31 -13.89
C THR A 115 -15.39 8.65 -13.21
N GLU A 116 -16.44 9.29 -12.67
CA GLU A 116 -16.37 10.63 -12.06
C GLU A 116 -16.25 10.57 -10.53
N GLN A 117 -16.71 9.48 -9.90
CA GLN A 117 -16.77 9.41 -8.45
C GLN A 117 -15.38 9.41 -7.79
N GLY A 118 -14.38 8.77 -8.42
CA GLY A 118 -13.02 8.73 -7.88
C GLY A 118 -12.39 10.13 -7.74
N TRP A 119 -12.64 11.01 -8.70
CA TRP A 119 -12.21 12.41 -8.59
C TRP A 119 -12.96 13.18 -7.51
N LYS A 120 -14.27 12.95 -7.35
CA LYS A 120 -15.06 13.58 -6.26
C LYS A 120 -14.55 13.15 -4.88
N ASP A 121 -14.23 11.86 -4.71
CA ASP A 121 -13.70 11.32 -3.48
C ASP A 121 -12.33 11.94 -3.12
N LEU A 122 -11.42 12.04 -4.10
CA LEU A 122 -10.13 12.72 -3.93
C LEU A 122 -10.30 14.22 -3.62
N SER A 123 -11.22 14.89 -4.30
CA SER A 123 -11.49 16.33 -4.10
C SER A 123 -12.02 16.62 -2.71
N ALA A 124 -12.79 15.70 -2.09
CA ALA A 124 -13.26 15.82 -0.72
C ALA A 124 -12.09 15.87 0.30
N HIS A 125 -10.93 15.33 -0.06
CA HIS A 125 -9.70 15.42 0.73
C HIS A 125 -8.81 16.63 0.35
N ASN A 126 -9.31 17.55 -0.49
CA ASN A 126 -8.55 18.71 -0.99
C ASN A 126 -7.20 18.30 -1.60
N VAL A 127 -7.21 17.26 -2.46
CA VAL A 127 -6.01 16.83 -3.19
C VAL A 127 -5.47 17.96 -4.06
N ASN A 128 -4.16 18.11 -4.13
CA ASN A 128 -3.51 19.22 -4.83
C ASN A 128 -2.19 18.81 -5.50
N SER A 129 -1.55 19.71 -6.26
CA SER A 129 -0.37 19.44 -7.06
C SER A 129 0.90 19.00 -6.29
N LYS A 130 0.92 19.09 -4.96
CA LYS A 130 1.99 18.56 -4.13
C LYS A 130 1.81 17.07 -3.82
N ASP A 131 0.57 16.58 -3.90
CA ASP A 131 0.22 15.22 -3.54
C ASP A 131 0.59 14.22 -4.66
N VAL A 132 0.65 12.94 -4.32
CA VAL A 132 0.77 11.83 -5.26
C VAL A 132 -0.43 10.90 -5.09
N VAL A 133 -1.03 10.51 -6.21
CA VAL A 133 -2.18 9.60 -6.23
C VAL A 133 -1.79 8.30 -6.94
N ILE A 134 -1.92 7.16 -6.25
CA ILE A 134 -1.67 5.82 -6.81
C ILE A 134 -2.99 5.12 -7.02
N GLY A 135 -3.31 4.84 -8.28
CA GLY A 135 -4.44 4.02 -8.68
C GLY A 135 -4.12 2.53 -8.61
N ILE A 136 -4.94 1.76 -7.92
CA ILE A 136 -4.73 0.33 -7.70
C ILE A 136 -5.87 -0.44 -8.36
N ALA A 137 -5.55 -1.21 -9.42
CA ALA A 137 -6.52 -2.01 -10.17
C ALA A 137 -5.84 -3.28 -10.69
N ALA A 138 -6.14 -4.44 -10.13
CA ALA A 138 -5.54 -5.72 -10.55
C ALA A 138 -5.76 -6.00 -12.04
N SER A 139 -7.01 -5.85 -12.52
CA SER A 139 -7.35 -5.96 -13.94
C SER A 139 -6.72 -4.86 -14.80
N GLY A 140 -6.46 -3.70 -14.20
CA GLY A 140 -5.99 -2.49 -14.89
C GLY A 140 -7.07 -1.77 -15.69
N THR A 141 -8.35 -2.12 -15.52
CA THR A 141 -9.46 -1.58 -16.33
C THR A 141 -10.59 -0.94 -15.53
N THR A 142 -10.43 -0.77 -14.23
CA THR A 142 -11.46 -0.23 -13.32
C THR A 142 -11.77 1.24 -13.66
N PRO A 143 -12.97 1.58 -14.13
CA PRO A 143 -13.33 2.92 -14.59
C PRO A 143 -13.16 4.01 -13.51
N TYR A 144 -13.58 3.72 -12.28
CA TYR A 144 -13.41 4.58 -11.12
C TYR A 144 -11.95 5.04 -10.92
N VAL A 145 -10.99 4.11 -11.08
CA VAL A 145 -9.55 4.40 -10.89
C VAL A 145 -9.00 5.17 -12.08
N ILE A 146 -9.33 4.75 -13.30
CA ILE A 146 -8.86 5.39 -14.53
C ILE A 146 -9.33 6.84 -14.58
N GLY A 147 -10.64 7.09 -14.39
CA GLY A 147 -11.20 8.45 -14.39
C GLY A 147 -10.58 9.35 -13.33
N ALA A 148 -10.30 8.81 -12.12
CA ALA A 148 -9.60 9.54 -11.07
C ALA A 148 -8.19 9.97 -11.50
N LEU A 149 -7.38 9.04 -12.05
CA LEU A 149 -6.02 9.33 -12.49
C LEU A 149 -5.97 10.33 -13.64
N GLU A 150 -6.86 10.21 -14.63
CA GLU A 150 -6.97 11.16 -15.75
C GLU A 150 -7.27 12.59 -15.26
N LYS A 151 -8.19 12.74 -14.31
CA LYS A 151 -8.50 14.03 -13.69
C LYS A 151 -7.33 14.57 -12.87
N CYS A 152 -6.63 13.72 -12.12
CA CYS A 152 -5.43 14.09 -11.37
C CYS A 152 -4.35 14.65 -12.32
N ARG A 153 -4.04 13.97 -13.41
CA ARG A 153 -3.06 14.43 -14.40
C ARG A 153 -3.48 15.76 -15.03
N ALA A 154 -4.74 15.90 -15.40
CA ALA A 154 -5.28 17.15 -15.92
C ALA A 154 -5.16 18.32 -14.93
N ALA A 155 -5.19 18.03 -13.61
CA ALA A 155 -5.00 19.00 -12.51
C ALA A 155 -3.51 19.20 -12.13
N GLY A 156 -2.55 18.57 -12.82
CA GLY A 156 -1.12 18.66 -12.52
C GLY A 156 -0.70 17.92 -11.24
N ILE A 157 -1.48 16.92 -10.82
CA ILE A 157 -1.19 16.05 -9.68
C ILE A 157 -0.42 14.84 -10.20
N THR A 158 0.70 14.51 -9.57
CA THR A 158 1.52 13.33 -9.91
C THR A 158 0.76 12.04 -9.67
N THR A 159 0.80 11.12 -10.65
CA THR A 159 0.04 9.86 -10.59
C THR A 159 0.94 8.64 -10.76
N GLY A 160 0.66 7.60 -9.97
CA GLY A 160 1.16 6.24 -10.16
C GLY A 160 0.02 5.26 -10.41
N SER A 161 0.34 4.07 -10.89
CA SER A 161 -0.64 2.97 -10.96
C SER A 161 -0.01 1.62 -10.63
N ILE A 162 -0.82 0.70 -10.08
CA ILE A 162 -0.43 -0.68 -9.83
C ILE A 162 -1.46 -1.60 -10.49
N SER A 163 -1.01 -2.38 -11.47
CA SER A 163 -1.84 -3.38 -12.16
C SER A 163 -1.15 -4.74 -12.23
N CYS A 164 -1.92 -5.79 -12.55
CA CYS A 164 -1.40 -7.14 -12.76
C CYS A 164 -1.47 -7.60 -14.23
N ASN A 165 -1.63 -6.64 -15.13
CA ASN A 165 -1.62 -6.86 -16.58
C ASN A 165 -0.68 -5.87 -17.26
N ALA A 166 -0.02 -6.31 -18.33
CA ALA A 166 0.85 -5.44 -19.13
C ALA A 166 0.03 -4.54 -20.06
N ASN A 167 0.51 -3.30 -20.25
CA ASN A 167 -0.12 -2.28 -21.11
C ASN A 167 -1.59 -2.01 -20.72
N ALA A 168 -1.88 -2.05 -19.42
CA ALA A 168 -3.24 -1.86 -18.91
C ALA A 168 -3.72 -0.40 -19.11
N PRO A 169 -5.03 -0.16 -19.33
CA PRO A 169 -5.58 1.21 -19.42
C PRO A 169 -5.20 2.11 -18.24
N VAL A 170 -5.20 1.56 -17.02
CA VAL A 170 -4.79 2.33 -15.82
C VAL A 170 -3.32 2.79 -15.89
N SER A 171 -2.45 2.01 -16.57
CA SER A 171 -1.04 2.37 -16.76
C SER A 171 -0.89 3.55 -17.71
N THR A 172 -1.73 3.64 -18.74
CA THR A 172 -1.77 4.77 -19.66
C THR A 172 -2.30 6.04 -18.98
N ALA A 173 -3.17 5.91 -18.00
CA ALA A 173 -3.73 7.00 -17.22
C ALA A 173 -2.77 7.55 -16.14
N ALA A 174 -1.65 6.87 -15.87
CA ALA A 174 -0.67 7.25 -14.84
C ALA A 174 0.65 7.77 -15.43
N ASP A 175 1.38 8.59 -14.67
CA ASP A 175 2.73 9.04 -15.02
C ASP A 175 3.79 7.96 -14.70
N PHE A 176 3.59 7.21 -13.62
CA PHE A 176 4.51 6.17 -13.11
C PHE A 176 3.79 4.83 -12.95
N PRO A 177 3.63 4.04 -14.03
CA PRO A 177 2.94 2.76 -13.96
C PRO A 177 3.84 1.64 -13.42
N VAL A 178 3.26 0.76 -12.56
CA VAL A 178 3.87 -0.48 -12.09
C VAL A 178 2.98 -1.66 -12.52
N GLU A 179 3.48 -2.50 -13.43
CA GLU A 179 2.75 -3.62 -14.03
C GLU A 179 3.31 -4.96 -13.56
N VAL A 180 2.74 -5.53 -12.50
CA VAL A 180 3.19 -6.81 -11.92
C VAL A 180 2.42 -7.97 -12.54
N VAL A 181 2.88 -8.48 -13.67
CA VAL A 181 2.21 -9.56 -14.40
C VAL A 181 2.42 -10.89 -13.70
N VAL A 182 1.40 -11.37 -13.00
CA VAL A 182 1.43 -12.64 -12.24
C VAL A 182 0.77 -13.81 -12.98
N GLY A 183 0.19 -13.57 -14.17
CA GLY A 183 -0.53 -14.56 -14.97
C GLY A 183 -1.90 -14.95 -14.41
N PRO A 184 -2.53 -16.00 -14.98
CA PRO A 184 -3.88 -16.44 -14.59
C PRO A 184 -3.96 -16.84 -13.13
N GLU A 185 -5.09 -16.54 -12.48
CA GLU A 185 -5.35 -16.93 -11.10
C GLU A 185 -5.61 -18.44 -10.95
N PHE A 186 -5.44 -18.99 -9.75
CA PHE A 186 -5.78 -20.39 -9.45
C PHE A 186 -7.28 -20.66 -9.67
N VAL A 187 -8.14 -19.73 -9.26
CA VAL A 187 -9.55 -19.68 -9.65
C VAL A 187 -9.69 -18.58 -10.69
N THR A 188 -10.12 -18.92 -11.91
CA THR A 188 -10.23 -17.98 -13.02
C THR A 188 -10.91 -16.67 -12.61
N GLY A 189 -10.28 -15.54 -12.90
CA GLY A 189 -10.79 -14.18 -12.63
C GLY A 189 -10.80 -13.77 -11.16
N SER A 190 -10.34 -14.63 -10.21
CA SER A 190 -10.36 -14.32 -8.78
C SER A 190 -9.15 -13.50 -8.36
N THR A 191 -9.07 -12.24 -8.79
CA THR A 191 -7.92 -11.34 -8.60
C THR A 191 -7.62 -10.95 -7.14
N ARG A 192 -8.47 -11.36 -6.19
CA ARG A 192 -8.19 -11.27 -4.75
C ARG A 192 -7.05 -12.21 -4.28
N MET A 193 -6.65 -13.19 -5.12
CA MET A 193 -5.62 -14.18 -4.81
C MET A 193 -4.22 -13.63 -5.09
N LYS A 194 -3.44 -14.19 -6.01
CA LYS A 194 -2.05 -13.78 -6.23
C LYS A 194 -1.89 -12.34 -6.75
N SER A 195 -2.87 -11.83 -7.52
CA SER A 195 -2.88 -10.41 -7.90
C SER A 195 -3.00 -9.49 -6.67
N GLY A 196 -3.90 -9.84 -5.73
CA GLY A 196 -4.01 -9.15 -4.44
C GLY A 196 -2.71 -9.26 -3.62
N THR A 197 -2.08 -10.44 -3.59
CA THR A 197 -0.78 -10.65 -2.95
C THR A 197 0.31 -9.75 -3.55
N ALA A 198 0.35 -9.64 -4.88
CA ALA A 198 1.28 -8.75 -5.58
C ALA A 198 1.08 -7.28 -5.20
N GLN A 199 -0.16 -6.80 -5.23
CA GLN A 199 -0.51 -5.43 -4.83
C GLN A 199 -0.09 -5.15 -3.38
N LYS A 200 -0.38 -6.07 -2.44
CA LYS A 200 0.03 -5.94 -1.04
C LYS A 200 1.54 -5.80 -0.87
N LEU A 201 2.31 -6.62 -1.57
CA LEU A 201 3.78 -6.57 -1.50
C LEU A 201 4.32 -5.24 -2.06
N VAL A 202 3.79 -4.77 -3.19
CA VAL A 202 4.19 -3.48 -3.78
C VAL A 202 3.82 -2.31 -2.85
N LEU A 203 2.62 -2.29 -2.29
CA LEU A 203 2.19 -1.25 -1.34
C LEU A 203 3.12 -1.20 -0.11
N ASN A 204 3.46 -2.35 0.47
CA ASN A 204 4.39 -2.39 1.60
C ASN A 204 5.81 -1.90 1.22
N MET A 205 6.28 -2.21 0.00
CA MET A 205 7.56 -1.67 -0.49
C MET A 205 7.50 -0.15 -0.60
N ILE A 206 6.40 0.39 -1.15
CA ILE A 206 6.21 1.84 -1.31
C ILE A 206 6.16 2.52 0.07
N SER A 207 5.19 2.19 0.91
CA SER A 207 4.99 2.88 2.18
C SER A 207 6.20 2.77 3.11
N THR A 208 6.77 1.57 3.24
CA THR A 208 7.94 1.34 4.10
C THR A 208 9.16 2.12 3.62
N THR A 209 9.47 2.06 2.31
CA THR A 209 10.64 2.78 1.76
C THR A 209 10.46 4.29 1.86
N VAL A 210 9.27 4.81 1.55
CA VAL A 210 8.94 6.23 1.71
C VAL A 210 9.13 6.67 3.16
N MET A 211 8.63 5.92 4.14
CA MET A 211 8.78 6.27 5.56
C MET A 211 10.24 6.21 6.03
N ILE A 212 11.05 5.29 5.51
CA ILE A 212 12.49 5.24 5.76
C ILE A 212 13.15 6.52 5.21
N GLN A 213 12.87 6.90 3.97
CA GLN A 213 13.44 8.08 3.33
C GLN A 213 13.00 9.40 4.01
N LEU A 214 11.80 9.42 4.60
CA LEU A 214 11.32 10.54 5.43
C LEU A 214 11.90 10.55 6.85
N GLY A 215 12.88 9.69 7.17
CA GLY A 215 13.57 9.64 8.46
C GLY A 215 12.70 9.16 9.63
N ARG A 216 11.71 8.28 9.35
CA ARG A 216 10.83 7.70 10.38
C ARG A 216 11.41 6.46 11.05
N ILE A 217 12.43 5.88 10.47
CA ILE A 217 13.18 4.72 10.97
C ILE A 217 14.61 5.14 11.33
N GLU A 218 15.17 4.54 12.37
CA GLU A 218 16.59 4.66 12.73
C GLU A 218 17.18 3.25 12.82
N ASP A 219 18.24 2.99 12.04
CA ASP A 219 18.77 1.66 11.80
C ASP A 219 17.66 0.76 11.24
N ASN A 220 17.21 -0.24 11.99
CA ASN A 220 16.09 -1.13 11.63
C ASN A 220 14.85 -0.93 12.53
N SER A 221 14.78 0.17 13.27
CA SER A 221 13.85 0.33 14.39
C SER A 221 12.88 1.51 14.22
N MET A 222 11.62 1.31 14.56
CA MET A 222 10.53 2.29 14.48
C MET A 222 10.59 3.28 15.67
N VAL A 223 11.53 4.23 15.64
CA VAL A 223 11.78 5.16 16.75
C VAL A 223 10.70 6.23 16.95
N ASN A 224 9.79 6.36 16.01
CA ASN A 224 8.68 7.32 16.02
C ASN A 224 7.30 6.66 16.20
N MET A 225 7.22 5.34 16.47
CA MET A 225 5.94 4.65 16.64
C MET A 225 5.07 5.31 17.71
N GLN A 226 3.75 5.27 17.51
CA GLN A 226 2.79 5.79 18.48
C GLN A 226 2.65 4.81 19.66
N LEU A 227 2.57 5.35 20.87
CA LEU A 227 2.46 4.57 22.12
C LEU A 227 0.98 4.32 22.48
N THR A 228 0.22 3.75 21.55
CA THR A 228 -1.23 3.64 21.63
C THR A 228 -1.74 2.37 22.34
N ASN A 229 -0.86 1.43 22.62
CA ASN A 229 -1.20 0.21 23.36
C ASN A 229 0.02 -0.37 24.08
N ASP A 230 -0.22 -1.29 25.02
CA ASP A 230 0.82 -1.89 25.87
C ASP A 230 1.92 -2.59 25.07
N LYS A 231 1.59 -3.23 23.94
CA LYS A 231 2.56 -3.89 23.05
C LYS A 231 3.53 -2.88 22.44
N LEU A 232 3.05 -1.73 22.02
CA LEU A 232 3.89 -0.68 21.43
C LEU A 232 4.71 0.04 22.50
N ILE A 233 4.15 0.23 23.70
CA ILE A 233 4.88 0.76 24.86
C ILE A 233 6.02 -0.19 25.22
N ASP A 234 5.74 -1.49 25.43
CA ASP A 234 6.76 -2.50 25.76
C ASP A 234 7.88 -2.55 24.71
N ARG A 235 7.53 -2.52 23.43
CA ARG A 235 8.52 -2.46 22.34
C ARG A 235 9.39 -1.20 22.42
N GLY A 236 8.80 -0.05 22.68
CA GLY A 236 9.52 1.21 22.84
C GLY A 236 10.46 1.19 24.06
N VAL A 237 10.03 0.62 25.17
CA VAL A 237 10.85 0.46 26.37
C VAL A 237 12.05 -0.45 26.09
N LYS A 238 11.85 -1.63 25.51
CA LYS A 238 12.94 -2.56 25.16
C LYS A 238 13.97 -1.92 24.22
N MET A 239 13.49 -1.19 23.22
CA MET A 239 14.36 -0.45 22.29
C MET A 239 15.17 0.65 23.00
N LEU A 240 14.56 1.38 23.92
CA LEU A 240 15.26 2.38 24.72
C LEU A 240 16.28 1.74 25.67
N MET A 241 15.92 0.65 26.36
CA MET A 241 16.83 -0.09 27.23
C MET A 241 18.10 -0.48 26.49
N GLU A 242 17.95 -1.09 25.30
CA GLU A 242 19.08 -1.48 24.44
C GLU A 242 19.95 -0.26 24.05
N LYS A 243 19.33 0.80 23.50
CA LYS A 243 20.06 1.99 23.05
C LYS A 243 20.68 2.80 24.19
N MET A 244 20.12 2.74 25.39
CA MET A 244 20.60 3.46 26.58
C MET A 244 21.54 2.63 27.44
N GLY A 245 21.64 1.31 27.22
CA GLY A 245 22.36 0.39 28.08
C GLY A 245 21.80 0.35 29.52
N SER A 246 20.46 0.40 29.65
CA SER A 246 19.75 0.41 30.94
C SER A 246 18.98 -0.85 31.13
N ASP A 247 19.03 -1.42 32.33
CA ASP A 247 18.25 -2.61 32.74
C ASP A 247 16.99 -2.25 33.55
N ASP A 248 16.77 -0.96 33.84
CA ASP A 248 15.61 -0.50 34.62
C ASP A 248 14.41 -0.23 33.73
N TYR A 249 13.54 -1.25 33.60
CA TYR A 249 12.35 -1.20 32.75
C TYR A 249 11.38 -0.06 33.16
N GLU A 250 11.12 0.12 34.47
CA GLU A 250 10.12 1.10 34.93
C GLU A 250 10.62 2.55 34.76
N ALA A 251 11.88 2.82 35.02
CA ALA A 251 12.47 4.13 34.77
C ALA A 251 12.47 4.47 33.27
N VAL A 252 12.82 3.50 32.41
CA VAL A 252 12.82 3.69 30.95
C VAL A 252 11.39 3.84 30.42
N LYS A 253 10.41 3.11 30.97
CA LYS A 253 8.99 3.25 30.63
C LYS A 253 8.47 4.64 30.98
N SER A 254 8.78 5.13 32.17
CA SER A 254 8.39 6.47 32.62
C SER A 254 8.95 7.55 31.67
N LEU A 255 10.24 7.46 31.32
CA LEU A 255 10.88 8.37 30.38
C LEU A 255 10.23 8.33 28.98
N LEU A 256 9.91 7.13 28.50
CA LEU A 256 9.26 6.95 27.20
C LEU A 256 7.87 7.59 27.18
N LEU A 257 7.08 7.38 28.22
CA LEU A 257 5.71 7.93 28.33
C LEU A 257 5.73 9.47 28.48
N GLU A 258 6.68 10.02 29.24
CA GLU A 258 6.86 11.45 29.40
C GLU A 258 7.26 12.14 28.08
N THR A 259 8.16 11.54 27.33
CA THR A 259 8.68 12.13 26.08
C THR A 259 7.82 11.83 24.85
N GLY A 260 6.99 10.78 24.92
CA GLY A 260 6.02 10.39 23.88
C GLY A 260 6.61 9.65 22.68
N SER A 261 7.94 9.47 22.57
CA SER A 261 8.56 8.60 21.54
C SER A 261 9.99 8.23 21.89
N VAL A 262 10.46 7.09 21.36
CA VAL A 262 11.83 6.61 21.52
C VAL A 262 12.85 7.67 21.07
N LYS A 263 12.63 8.33 19.94
CA LYS A 263 13.49 9.38 19.41
C LYS A 263 13.63 10.56 20.37
N LYS A 264 12.53 11.04 20.93
CA LYS A 264 12.56 12.17 21.91
C LYS A 264 13.22 11.76 23.23
N ALA A 265 12.95 10.54 23.71
CA ALA A 265 13.58 10.01 24.92
C ALA A 265 15.11 9.93 24.79
N LEU A 266 15.61 9.45 23.65
CA LEU A 266 17.05 9.41 23.37
C LEU A 266 17.68 10.81 23.27
N ALA A 267 16.94 11.78 22.73
CA ALA A 267 17.42 13.17 22.66
C ALA A 267 17.47 13.82 24.06
N ALA A 268 16.50 13.57 24.93
CA ALA A 268 16.47 14.11 26.28
C ALA A 268 17.64 13.63 27.16
N LYS A 269 18.17 12.43 26.93
CA LYS A 269 19.34 11.91 27.67
C LYS A 269 20.66 12.53 27.22
N LYS A 270 20.76 13.08 25.99
CA LYS A 270 21.98 13.69 25.46
C LYS A 270 22.21 15.12 25.94
N MET A 271 21.23 15.71 26.61
CA MET A 271 21.33 17.03 27.29
C MET A 271 21.70 16.85 28.75
#